data_06039d4009fe37c3731c5d3cb452b124
#
_entry.id   06039d4009fe37c3731c5d3cb452b124
#
_cell.length_a   1.000
_cell.length_b   1.000
_cell.length_c   1.000
_cell.angle_alpha   90.00
_cell.angle_beta   90.00
_cell.angle_gamma   90.00
#
_symmetry.space_group_name_H-M   'P 1'
#
loop_
_entity.id
_entity.type
_entity.pdbx_description
1 polymer ?
#
loop_
_entity_poly.entity_id
_entity_poly.type
_entity_poly.pdbx_seq_one_letter_code
_entity_poly.pdbx_strand_id
1 'polypeptide(L)'
;MANMRKFSDMKDIGHLCAHYERSVEKGHYGNQDIDQDKLSFDHTNLAPDRGKQTDYIKTQIEKIMDGRTVRKDAVKMCCWIVDVPEQLPEEKKGMFFQTTYKFLVDRYGKKSGMGEDVVISAYIHKSETTDHIHFAFLPVVEKLGQKRLCAKECVGREDLKSFHQDFASYMEQLGICKKSDILNGKTKRDASGRALSVKELKRQRYLERERNVEKRKINLRMHNTEKERNVEQVDRWGNPADRTERKINLKRSW
;
A
#
# COMPACT_ATOMS: atom_id res chain seq x y z
N MET A 1 7.26 -0.24 -5.62
CA MET A 1 7.00 -0.34 -7.09
C MET A 1 5.75 0.47 -7.41
N ALA A 2 5.60 1.03 -8.62
CA ALA A 2 4.40 1.81 -8.96
C ALA A 2 3.46 1.01 -9.89
N ASN A 3 2.14 1.12 -9.64
CA ASN A 3 1.10 0.44 -10.40
C ASN A 3 -0.05 1.41 -10.71
N MET A 4 -0.57 1.36 -11.94
CA MET A 4 -1.68 2.20 -12.40
C MET A 4 -2.96 1.38 -12.56
N ARG A 5 -4.07 1.93 -12.06
CA ARG A 5 -5.42 1.38 -12.25
C ARG A 5 -6.36 2.43 -12.82
N LYS A 6 -7.35 1.98 -13.59
CA LYS A 6 -8.36 2.81 -14.26
C LYS A 6 -9.75 2.33 -13.89
N PHE A 7 -10.66 3.25 -13.57
CA PHE A 7 -12.02 2.94 -13.09
C PHE A 7 -13.05 3.77 -13.85
N SER A 8 -14.08 3.09 -14.34
CA SER A 8 -15.22 3.70 -15.07
C SER A 8 -16.52 3.66 -14.27
N ASP A 9 -16.70 2.66 -13.41
CA ASP A 9 -17.91 2.48 -12.62
C ASP A 9 -17.84 3.28 -11.31
N MET A 10 -18.89 4.05 -11.01
CA MET A 10 -18.96 4.88 -9.80
C MET A 10 -19.11 4.08 -8.51
N LYS A 11 -19.65 2.85 -8.59
CA LYS A 11 -19.78 1.95 -7.44
C LYS A 11 -18.39 1.44 -7.02
N ASP A 12 -17.59 0.99 -7.99
CA ASP A 12 -16.21 0.55 -7.74
C ASP A 12 -15.36 1.70 -7.21
N ILE A 13 -15.52 2.91 -7.79
CA ILE A 13 -14.86 4.13 -7.32
C ILE A 13 -15.25 4.41 -5.87
N GLY A 14 -16.54 4.32 -5.50
CA GLY A 14 -17.00 4.53 -4.14
C GLY A 14 -16.38 3.55 -3.13
N HIS A 15 -16.25 2.27 -3.50
CA HIS A 15 -15.55 1.28 -2.65
C HIS A 15 -14.06 1.59 -2.48
N LEU A 16 -13.42 2.07 -3.53
CA LEU A 16 -12.00 2.46 -3.46
C LEU A 16 -11.77 3.71 -2.63
N CYS A 17 -12.62 4.73 -2.79
CA CYS A 17 -12.54 5.93 -1.96
C CYS A 17 -12.68 5.59 -0.47
N ALA A 18 -13.65 4.73 -0.12
CA ALA A 18 -13.80 4.23 1.25
C ALA A 18 -12.57 3.45 1.75
N HIS A 19 -11.91 2.68 0.87
CA HIS A 19 -10.64 2.01 1.18
C HIS A 19 -9.51 3.01 1.41
N TYR A 20 -9.41 4.07 0.61
CA TYR A 20 -8.36 5.08 0.76
C TYR A 20 -8.52 5.88 2.04
N GLU A 21 -9.75 6.28 2.36
CA GLU A 21 -10.07 7.03 3.59
C GLU A 21 -10.00 6.20 4.85
N ARG A 22 -9.91 4.86 4.75
CA ARG A 22 -10.10 3.95 5.90
C ARG A 22 -11.36 4.28 6.68
N SER A 23 -12.45 4.64 5.99
CA SER A 23 -13.69 5.03 6.63
C SER A 23 -14.26 3.87 7.45
N VAL A 24 -14.36 4.09 8.76
CA VAL A 24 -14.72 3.11 9.79
C VAL A 24 -16.18 2.64 9.68
N GLU A 25 -17.03 3.37 8.94
CA GLU A 25 -18.45 3.13 8.85
C GLU A 25 -18.86 1.74 8.32
N LYS A 26 -17.94 0.97 7.77
CA LYS A 26 -18.22 -0.35 7.21
C LYS A 26 -17.50 -1.52 7.87
N GLY A 27 -16.79 -1.33 8.95
CA GLY A 27 -16.35 -2.36 9.91
C GLY A 27 -15.63 -3.62 9.41
N HIS A 28 -15.59 -3.84 8.10
CA HIS A 28 -14.94 -4.99 7.50
C HIS A 28 -14.10 -4.56 6.31
N TYR A 29 -12.85 -4.20 6.59
CA TYR A 29 -11.85 -4.23 5.53
C TYR A 29 -11.65 -5.70 5.14
N GLY A 30 -12.10 -6.08 3.94
CA GLY A 30 -11.89 -7.43 3.41
C GLY A 30 -10.41 -7.76 3.15
N ASN A 31 -9.50 -6.86 3.51
CA ASN A 31 -8.07 -7.05 3.46
C ASN A 31 -7.56 -7.48 4.84
N GLN A 32 -7.27 -8.78 5.00
CA GLN A 32 -6.71 -9.35 6.24
C GLN A 32 -5.25 -8.92 6.51
N ASP A 33 -4.63 -8.20 5.57
CA ASP A 33 -3.25 -7.73 5.70
C ASP A 33 -3.13 -6.39 6.45
N ILE A 34 -4.25 -5.81 6.89
CA ILE A 34 -4.28 -4.52 7.60
C ILE A 34 -3.91 -4.74 9.06
N ASP A 35 -2.85 -4.05 9.49
CA ASP A 35 -2.43 -3.97 10.88
C ASP A 35 -3.27 -2.92 11.62
N GLN A 36 -4.15 -3.37 12.52
CA GLN A 36 -5.09 -2.51 13.24
C GLN A 36 -4.36 -1.47 14.12
N ASP A 37 -3.20 -1.81 14.67
CA ASP A 37 -2.42 -0.91 15.53
C ASP A 37 -1.82 0.29 14.74
N LYS A 38 -1.70 0.13 13.42
CA LYS A 38 -1.17 1.16 12.51
C LYS A 38 -2.22 1.95 11.75
N LEU A 39 -3.50 1.61 11.90
CA LEU A 39 -4.59 2.26 11.16
C LEU A 39 -4.62 3.79 11.35
N SER A 40 -4.26 4.28 12.53
CA SER A 40 -4.23 5.73 12.81
C SER A 40 -3.27 6.51 11.90
N PHE A 41 -2.27 5.86 11.31
CA PHE A 41 -1.32 6.48 10.39
C PHE A 41 -1.83 6.57 8.95
N ASP A 42 -2.92 5.86 8.62
CA ASP A 42 -3.46 5.75 7.26
C ASP A 42 -4.40 6.92 6.87
N HIS A 43 -4.64 7.86 7.78
CA HIS A 43 -5.53 9.00 7.54
C HIS A 43 -4.84 10.21 6.90
N THR A 44 -3.54 10.11 6.60
CA THR A 44 -2.81 11.22 5.99
C THR A 44 -3.16 11.33 4.51
N ASN A 45 -3.88 12.40 4.16
CA ASN A 45 -4.16 12.80 2.78
C ASN A 45 -3.28 14.00 2.42
N LEU A 46 -2.45 13.88 1.38
CA LEU A 46 -1.59 14.97 0.90
C LEU A 46 -2.31 15.94 -0.05
N ALA A 47 -3.43 15.52 -0.62
CA ALA A 47 -4.26 16.37 -1.46
C ALA A 47 -5.07 17.36 -0.60
N PRO A 48 -5.49 18.50 -1.18
CA PRO A 48 -6.44 19.38 -0.53
C PRO A 48 -7.72 18.66 -0.14
N ASP A 49 -8.36 19.10 0.93
CA ASP A 49 -9.66 18.56 1.31
C ASP A 49 -10.70 18.85 0.21
N ARG A 50 -11.21 17.80 -0.38
CA ARG A 50 -12.22 17.84 -1.45
C ARG A 50 -13.62 17.47 -0.95
N GLY A 51 -13.79 17.27 0.37
CA GLY A 51 -14.99 16.67 0.94
C GLY A 51 -15.18 15.24 0.42
N LYS A 52 -16.42 14.84 0.18
CA LYS A 52 -16.70 13.49 -0.32
C LYS A 52 -16.16 13.28 -1.73
N GLN A 53 -15.17 12.39 -1.86
CA GLN A 53 -14.44 12.15 -3.11
C GLN A 53 -15.35 11.86 -4.30
N THR A 54 -16.40 11.05 -4.11
CA THR A 54 -17.35 10.70 -5.20
C THR A 54 -18.14 11.90 -5.70
N ASP A 55 -18.46 12.86 -4.83
CA ASP A 55 -19.19 14.05 -5.19
C ASP A 55 -18.25 15.05 -5.88
N TYR A 56 -17.00 15.15 -5.40
CA TYR A 56 -15.98 15.90 -6.10
C TYR A 56 -15.78 15.43 -7.55
N ILE A 57 -15.65 14.10 -7.75
CA ILE A 57 -15.50 13.49 -9.08
C ILE A 57 -16.66 13.90 -10.00
N LYS A 58 -17.92 13.76 -9.52
CA LYS A 58 -19.12 14.12 -10.31
C LYS A 58 -19.10 15.59 -10.70
N THR A 59 -18.91 16.47 -9.71
CA THR A 59 -18.87 17.91 -9.93
C THR A 59 -17.79 18.34 -10.92
N GLN A 60 -16.59 17.76 -10.83
CA GLN A 60 -15.52 18.09 -11.76
C GLN A 60 -15.81 17.56 -13.18
N ILE A 61 -16.36 16.35 -13.29
CA ILE A 61 -16.74 15.79 -14.60
C ILE A 61 -17.83 16.66 -15.24
N GLU A 62 -18.83 17.10 -14.50
CA GLU A 62 -19.88 17.99 -14.99
C GLU A 62 -19.30 19.31 -15.53
N LYS A 63 -18.39 19.94 -14.77
CA LYS A 63 -17.68 21.16 -15.20
C LYS A 63 -16.85 20.94 -16.46
N ILE A 64 -16.11 19.83 -16.55
CA ILE A 64 -15.25 19.50 -17.68
C ILE A 64 -16.08 19.21 -18.93
N MET A 65 -17.20 18.54 -18.75
CA MET A 65 -18.07 18.13 -19.85
C MET A 65 -18.93 19.28 -20.40
N ASP A 66 -19.22 20.27 -19.59
CA ASP A 66 -19.93 21.49 -20.01
C ASP A 66 -21.17 21.16 -20.88
N GLY A 67 -22.12 20.42 -20.31
CA GLY A 67 -23.34 19.96 -21.00
C GLY A 67 -23.16 18.79 -21.97
N ARG A 68 -21.95 18.35 -22.26
CA ARG A 68 -21.67 17.18 -23.10
C ARG A 68 -21.91 15.88 -22.34
N THR A 69 -22.42 14.87 -23.01
CA THR A 69 -22.68 13.55 -22.42
C THR A 69 -21.40 12.76 -22.19
N VAL A 70 -21.21 12.21 -20.99
CA VAL A 70 -20.14 11.26 -20.68
C VAL A 70 -20.52 9.88 -21.19
N ARG A 71 -19.62 9.23 -21.94
CA ARG A 71 -19.84 7.85 -22.36
C ARG A 71 -19.93 6.94 -21.14
N LYS A 72 -20.77 5.91 -21.20
CA LYS A 72 -20.98 4.95 -20.11
C LYS A 72 -19.68 4.25 -19.67
N ASP A 73 -18.82 3.92 -20.63
CA ASP A 73 -17.54 3.23 -20.45
C ASP A 73 -16.35 4.18 -20.19
N ALA A 74 -16.59 5.50 -20.11
CA ALA A 74 -15.53 6.47 -19.87
C ALA A 74 -14.87 6.21 -18.50
N VAL A 75 -13.54 6.17 -18.49
CA VAL A 75 -12.76 6.12 -17.26
C VAL A 75 -12.90 7.44 -16.52
N LYS A 76 -13.43 7.41 -15.31
CA LYS A 76 -13.71 8.58 -14.46
C LYS A 76 -12.63 8.84 -13.42
N MET A 77 -11.89 7.80 -13.04
CA MET A 77 -10.80 7.90 -12.07
C MET A 77 -9.64 7.01 -12.50
N CYS A 78 -8.44 7.54 -12.35
CA CYS A 78 -7.19 6.77 -12.39
C CYS A 78 -6.54 6.82 -11.01
N CYS A 79 -5.83 5.77 -10.64
CA CYS A 79 -5.08 5.72 -9.39
C CYS A 79 -3.70 5.13 -9.60
N TRP A 80 -2.68 5.85 -9.14
CA TRP A 80 -1.35 5.31 -8.91
C TRP A 80 -1.25 4.76 -7.50
N ILE A 81 -0.69 3.57 -7.37
CA ILE A 81 -0.23 3.00 -6.10
C ILE A 81 1.29 3.00 -6.20
N VAL A 82 1.95 3.74 -5.33
CA VAL A 82 3.42 3.86 -5.34
C VAL A 82 3.96 3.41 -3.99
N ASP A 83 4.61 2.23 -4.00
CA ASP A 83 5.23 1.66 -2.81
C ASP A 83 6.56 2.36 -2.51
N VAL A 84 6.85 2.54 -1.24
CA VAL A 84 8.16 2.97 -0.75
C VAL A 84 9.20 1.90 -1.07
N PRO A 85 10.39 2.26 -1.60
CA PRO A 85 11.50 1.31 -1.75
C PRO A 85 11.91 0.69 -0.41
N GLU A 86 12.13 -0.61 -0.39
CA GLU A 86 12.47 -1.38 0.82
C GLU A 86 13.73 -0.86 1.53
N GLN A 87 14.68 -0.33 0.76
CA GLN A 87 15.96 0.18 1.25
C GLN A 87 15.89 1.62 1.77
N LEU A 88 14.73 2.29 1.62
CA LEU A 88 14.61 3.69 2.02
C LEU A 88 14.53 3.80 3.56
N PRO A 89 15.42 4.59 4.20
CA PRO A 89 15.37 4.83 5.64
C PRO A 89 14.04 5.46 6.08
N GLU A 90 13.58 5.15 7.29
CA GLU A 90 12.28 5.60 7.82
C GLU A 90 12.14 7.13 7.81
N GLU A 91 13.22 7.84 8.17
CA GLU A 91 13.27 9.30 8.20
C GLU A 91 13.08 9.96 6.81
N LYS A 92 13.34 9.23 5.73
CA LYS A 92 13.14 9.70 4.35
C LYS A 92 11.77 9.37 3.76
N LYS A 93 11.00 8.49 4.39
CA LYS A 93 9.68 8.07 3.85
C LYS A 93 8.69 9.22 3.71
N GLY A 94 8.65 10.13 4.70
CA GLY A 94 7.80 11.31 4.62
C GLY A 94 8.12 12.18 3.41
N MET A 95 9.41 12.43 3.18
CA MET A 95 9.88 13.19 2.02
C MET A 95 9.61 12.44 0.70
N PHE A 96 9.74 11.12 0.68
CA PHE A 96 9.39 10.29 -0.48
C PHE A 96 7.92 10.48 -0.88
N PHE A 97 6.98 10.44 0.08
CA PHE A 97 5.55 10.64 -0.21
C PHE A 97 5.26 12.03 -0.73
N GLN A 98 5.80 13.06 -0.10
CA GLN A 98 5.64 14.45 -0.54
C GLN A 98 6.18 14.66 -1.96
N THR A 99 7.35 14.11 -2.24
CA THR A 99 7.99 14.20 -3.56
C THR A 99 7.22 13.41 -4.62
N THR A 100 6.69 12.23 -4.25
CA THR A 100 5.81 11.43 -5.13
C THR A 100 4.55 12.22 -5.48
N TYR A 101 3.93 12.83 -4.49
CA TYR A 101 2.74 13.66 -4.69
C TYR A 101 3.03 14.80 -5.69
N LYS A 102 4.08 15.58 -5.46
CA LYS A 102 4.49 16.67 -6.35
C LYS A 102 4.75 16.20 -7.78
N PHE A 103 5.49 15.11 -7.94
CA PHE A 103 5.76 14.53 -9.25
C PHE A 103 4.47 14.18 -10.01
N LEU A 104 3.50 13.56 -9.32
CA LEU A 104 2.24 13.14 -9.93
C LEU A 104 1.32 14.34 -10.24
N VAL A 105 1.27 15.33 -9.36
CA VAL A 105 0.55 16.59 -9.62
C VAL A 105 1.13 17.30 -10.83
N ASP A 106 2.45 17.47 -10.90
CA ASP A 106 3.10 18.11 -12.04
C ASP A 106 2.85 17.36 -13.33
N ARG A 107 2.93 16.02 -13.31
CA ARG A 107 2.74 15.18 -14.49
C ARG A 107 1.32 15.27 -15.06
N TYR A 108 0.30 15.13 -14.21
CA TYR A 108 -1.10 15.05 -14.65
C TYR A 108 -1.82 16.39 -14.59
N GLY A 109 -1.44 17.25 -13.67
CA GLY A 109 -1.96 18.62 -13.57
C GLY A 109 -1.63 19.47 -14.80
N LYS A 110 -0.39 19.37 -15.30
CA LYS A 110 0.01 20.04 -16.55
C LYS A 110 -0.74 19.53 -17.77
N LYS A 111 -0.89 18.20 -17.91
CA LYS A 111 -1.63 17.58 -19.03
C LYS A 111 -3.11 17.97 -19.06
N SER A 112 -3.69 18.21 -17.91
CA SER A 112 -5.11 18.54 -17.78
C SER A 112 -5.41 20.03 -17.87
N GLY A 113 -4.39 20.88 -17.73
CA GLY A 113 -4.59 22.32 -17.53
C GLY A 113 -5.38 22.68 -16.25
N MET A 114 -5.44 21.76 -15.29
CA MET A 114 -6.17 21.93 -14.02
C MET A 114 -5.25 22.08 -12.80
N GLY A 115 -3.94 21.89 -12.98
CA GLY A 115 -3.02 21.87 -11.86
C GLY A 115 -3.41 20.81 -10.82
N GLU A 116 -3.45 21.20 -9.56
CA GLU A 116 -3.79 20.32 -8.45
C GLU A 116 -5.28 19.93 -8.41
N ASP A 117 -6.17 20.66 -9.10
CA ASP A 117 -7.59 20.32 -9.15
C ASP A 117 -7.90 19.02 -9.93
N VAL A 118 -6.91 18.45 -10.62
CA VAL A 118 -7.05 17.12 -11.21
C VAL A 118 -7.04 16.04 -10.16
N VAL A 119 -6.45 16.31 -8.97
CA VAL A 119 -6.28 15.33 -7.89
C VAL A 119 -7.56 15.19 -7.09
N ILE A 120 -7.98 13.96 -6.89
CA ILE A 120 -9.13 13.60 -6.06
C ILE A 120 -8.66 13.44 -4.61
N SER A 121 -7.63 12.60 -4.41
CA SER A 121 -7.05 12.31 -3.10
C SER A 121 -5.66 11.70 -3.22
N ALA A 122 -4.88 11.76 -2.14
CA ALA A 122 -3.54 11.19 -2.06
C ALA A 122 -3.27 10.61 -0.67
N TYR A 123 -3.87 9.45 -0.36
CA TYR A 123 -3.76 8.82 0.95
C TYR A 123 -2.50 7.98 1.09
N ILE A 124 -1.84 8.10 2.24
CA ILE A 124 -0.70 7.29 2.64
C ILE A 124 -1.20 6.15 3.49
N HIS A 125 -0.85 4.92 3.13
CA HIS A 125 -1.14 3.72 3.91
C HIS A 125 0.14 3.12 4.48
N LYS A 126 0.16 2.93 5.80
CA LYS A 126 1.24 2.31 6.57
C LYS A 126 0.80 1.04 7.29
N SER A 127 -0.50 0.78 7.36
CA SER A 127 -1.07 -0.39 8.03
C SER A 127 -1.00 -1.67 7.21
N GLU A 128 -0.57 -1.60 5.95
CA GLU A 128 -0.40 -2.76 5.08
C GLU A 128 1.04 -3.28 5.07
N THR A 129 1.30 -4.34 4.30
CA THR A 129 2.62 -5.00 4.26
C THR A 129 3.76 -4.08 3.85
N THR A 130 3.48 -3.09 3.02
CA THR A 130 4.45 -2.10 2.51
C THR A 130 3.83 -0.73 2.55
N ASP A 131 4.56 0.25 3.07
CA ASP A 131 4.10 1.64 3.06
C ASP A 131 3.94 2.11 1.62
N HIS A 132 2.81 2.74 1.29
CA HIS A 132 2.53 3.20 -0.06
C HIS A 132 1.58 4.40 -0.07
N ILE A 133 1.54 5.09 -1.20
CA ILE A 133 0.59 6.17 -1.47
C ILE A 133 -0.41 5.74 -2.55
N HIS A 134 -1.69 6.01 -2.31
CA HIS A 134 -2.77 5.97 -3.29
C HIS A 134 -3.00 7.37 -3.84
N PHE A 135 -2.60 7.64 -5.06
CA PHE A 135 -2.83 8.91 -5.72
C PHE A 135 -3.95 8.77 -6.74
N ALA A 136 -5.14 9.24 -6.37
CA ALA A 136 -6.34 9.20 -7.21
C ALA A 136 -6.54 10.53 -7.96
N PHE A 137 -6.82 10.47 -9.25
CA PHE A 137 -6.96 11.66 -10.09
C PHE A 137 -7.94 11.46 -11.25
N LEU A 138 -8.45 12.56 -11.79
CA LEU A 138 -9.29 12.59 -12.98
C LEU A 138 -8.41 12.48 -14.24
N PRO A 139 -8.69 11.54 -15.15
CA PRO A 139 -7.93 11.39 -16.40
C PRO A 139 -8.33 12.44 -17.45
N VAL A 140 -8.02 13.69 -17.15
CA VAL A 140 -8.33 14.85 -18.00
C VAL A 140 -7.12 15.22 -18.87
N VAL A 141 -7.39 15.64 -20.08
CA VAL A 141 -6.43 16.27 -20.96
C VAL A 141 -6.99 17.57 -21.51
N GLU A 142 -6.13 18.56 -21.68
CA GLU A 142 -6.47 19.80 -22.38
C GLU A 142 -5.89 19.75 -23.79
N LYS A 143 -6.74 20.03 -24.78
CA LYS A 143 -6.34 20.12 -26.18
C LYS A 143 -7.09 21.26 -26.85
N LEU A 144 -6.36 22.16 -27.48
CA LEU A 144 -6.91 23.35 -28.16
C LEU A 144 -7.81 24.18 -27.22
N GLY A 145 -7.39 24.34 -25.95
CA GLY A 145 -8.15 25.09 -24.94
C GLY A 145 -9.39 24.37 -24.40
N GLN A 146 -9.68 23.16 -24.85
CA GLN A 146 -10.80 22.37 -24.36
C GLN A 146 -10.35 21.22 -23.47
N LYS A 147 -10.94 21.15 -22.27
CA LYS A 147 -10.76 20.02 -21.35
C LYS A 147 -11.68 18.86 -21.72
N ARG A 148 -11.17 17.65 -21.60
CA ARG A 148 -11.96 16.42 -21.85
C ARG A 148 -11.48 15.26 -21.01
N LEU A 149 -12.42 14.41 -20.61
CA LEU A 149 -12.14 13.17 -19.93
C LEU A 149 -11.63 12.13 -20.93
N CYS A 150 -10.31 11.81 -20.88
CA CYS A 150 -9.68 10.91 -21.83
C CYS A 150 -8.50 10.16 -21.23
N ALA A 151 -8.78 9.03 -20.57
CA ALA A 151 -7.71 8.19 -19.98
C ALA A 151 -6.73 7.62 -21.00
N LYS A 152 -7.13 7.41 -22.25
CA LYS A 152 -6.24 6.90 -23.32
C LYS A 152 -5.12 7.89 -23.64
N GLU A 153 -5.40 9.18 -23.63
CA GLU A 153 -4.41 10.22 -23.89
C GLU A 153 -3.68 10.66 -22.61
N CYS A 154 -4.40 10.73 -21.47
CA CYS A 154 -3.82 11.11 -20.20
C CYS A 154 -2.79 10.10 -19.70
N VAL A 155 -3.17 8.81 -19.68
CA VAL A 155 -2.38 7.67 -19.21
C VAL A 155 -2.28 6.63 -20.32
N GLY A 156 -1.70 7.04 -21.43
CA GLY A 156 -1.49 6.20 -22.60
C GLY A 156 -0.25 5.30 -22.47
N ARG A 157 -0.02 4.49 -23.51
CA ARG A 157 1.10 3.56 -23.54
C ARG A 157 2.47 4.24 -23.34
N GLU A 158 2.68 5.37 -23.97
CA GLU A 158 3.96 6.11 -23.88
C GLU A 158 4.14 6.71 -22.48
N ASP A 159 3.08 7.24 -21.88
CA ASP A 159 3.10 7.73 -20.50
C ASP A 159 3.50 6.63 -19.51
N LEU A 160 2.92 5.43 -19.67
CA LEU A 160 3.21 4.27 -18.80
C LEU A 160 4.62 3.72 -19.01
N LYS A 161 5.14 3.77 -20.23
CA LYS A 161 6.52 3.33 -20.53
C LYS A 161 7.57 4.24 -19.90
N SER A 162 7.37 5.56 -19.96
CA SER A 162 8.34 6.53 -19.44
C SER A 162 8.24 6.69 -17.93
N PHE A 163 7.07 6.40 -17.34
CA PHE A 163 6.76 6.73 -15.94
C PHE A 163 7.85 6.32 -14.96
N HIS A 164 8.25 5.04 -14.94
CA HIS A 164 9.21 4.55 -13.94
C HIS A 164 10.59 5.20 -14.10
N GLN A 165 11.00 5.46 -15.31
CA GLN A 165 12.28 6.09 -15.64
C GLN A 165 12.29 7.56 -15.22
N ASP A 166 11.20 8.29 -15.55
CA ASP A 166 11.00 9.69 -15.20
C ASP A 166 10.94 9.87 -13.68
N PHE A 167 10.14 9.02 -13.01
CA PHE A 167 9.98 9.02 -11.57
C PHE A 167 11.29 8.72 -10.82
N ALA A 168 12.02 7.68 -11.27
CA ALA A 168 13.30 7.31 -10.68
C ALA A 168 14.33 8.42 -10.83
N SER A 169 14.39 9.04 -12.01
CA SER A 169 15.28 10.17 -12.26
C SER A 169 14.94 11.39 -11.40
N TYR A 170 13.65 11.68 -11.23
CA TYR A 170 13.17 12.77 -10.40
C TYR A 170 13.53 12.58 -8.92
N MET A 171 13.34 11.35 -8.40
CA MET A 171 13.69 11.01 -7.01
C MET A 171 15.19 11.09 -6.74
N GLU A 172 16.01 10.65 -7.70
CA GLU A 172 17.47 10.71 -7.60
C GLU A 172 17.99 12.14 -7.65
N GLN A 173 17.46 12.97 -8.56
CA GLN A 173 17.83 14.39 -8.65
C GLN A 173 17.57 15.17 -7.36
N LEU A 174 16.54 14.79 -6.62
CA LEU A 174 16.21 15.39 -5.33
C LEU A 174 16.89 14.71 -4.12
N GLY A 175 17.77 13.73 -4.36
CA GLY A 175 18.50 13.04 -3.30
C GLY A 175 17.65 12.19 -2.37
N ILE A 176 16.45 11.81 -2.79
CA ILE A 176 15.52 10.99 -1.99
C ILE A 176 16.00 9.54 -1.93
N CYS A 177 16.17 8.91 -3.09
CA CYS A 177 16.69 7.55 -3.24
C CYS A 177 17.45 7.39 -4.57
N LYS A 178 18.18 6.30 -4.70
CA LYS A 178 18.89 5.99 -5.95
C LYS A 178 17.90 5.53 -7.00
N LYS A 179 18.18 5.81 -8.26
CA LYS A 179 17.41 5.34 -9.40
C LYS A 179 17.24 3.83 -9.42
N SER A 180 18.29 3.09 -9.01
CA SER A 180 18.26 1.63 -8.88
C SER A 180 17.22 1.12 -7.89
N ASP A 181 16.93 1.86 -6.83
CA ASP A 181 16.00 1.43 -5.77
C ASP A 181 14.55 1.40 -6.29
N ILE A 182 14.25 2.22 -7.30
CA ILE A 182 12.95 2.26 -7.97
C ILE A 182 12.90 1.30 -9.16
N LEU A 183 13.95 1.28 -10.00
CA LEU A 183 13.95 0.51 -11.26
C LEU A 183 14.24 -0.97 -11.06
N ASN A 184 15.05 -1.34 -10.07
CA ASN A 184 15.44 -2.73 -9.80
C ASN A 184 14.44 -3.47 -8.90
N GLY A 185 13.23 -2.97 -8.76
CA GLY A 185 12.14 -3.69 -8.07
C GLY A 185 12.05 -5.11 -8.64
N LYS A 186 12.52 -6.09 -7.83
CA LYS A 186 12.58 -7.50 -8.23
C LYS A 186 11.15 -8.00 -8.46
N THR A 187 10.72 -8.03 -9.71
CA THR A 187 9.51 -8.75 -10.09
C THR A 187 9.70 -10.22 -9.71
N LYS A 188 9.02 -10.70 -8.68
CA LYS A 188 9.06 -12.12 -8.32
C LYS A 188 8.50 -12.92 -9.48
N ARG A 189 9.27 -13.90 -9.94
CA ARG A 189 8.93 -14.78 -11.04
C ARG A 189 8.76 -16.21 -10.53
N ASP A 190 7.93 -17.00 -11.19
CA ASP A 190 7.84 -18.44 -10.96
C ASP A 190 9.03 -19.18 -11.61
N ALA A 191 9.08 -20.49 -11.44
CA ALA A 191 10.13 -21.35 -11.99
C ALA A 191 10.20 -21.33 -13.54
N SER A 192 9.11 -20.92 -14.21
CA SER A 192 9.06 -20.76 -15.67
C SER A 192 9.53 -19.38 -16.15
N GLY A 193 9.87 -18.44 -15.22
CA GLY A 193 10.26 -17.09 -15.54
C GLY A 193 9.08 -16.11 -15.74
N ARG A 194 7.82 -16.56 -15.56
CA ARG A 194 6.62 -15.73 -15.64
C ARG A 194 6.50 -14.86 -14.38
N ALA A 195 6.18 -13.58 -14.53
CA ALA A 195 5.90 -12.70 -13.41
C ALA A 195 4.69 -13.19 -12.61
N LEU A 196 4.85 -13.30 -11.28
CA LEU A 196 3.76 -13.67 -10.39
C LEU A 196 2.69 -12.57 -10.33
N SER A 197 1.43 -12.96 -10.39
CA SER A 197 0.31 -12.04 -10.15
C SER A 197 0.24 -11.63 -8.69
N VAL A 198 -0.44 -10.51 -8.41
CA VAL A 198 -0.66 -10.02 -7.02
C VAL A 198 -1.32 -11.09 -6.15
N LYS A 199 -2.27 -11.86 -6.72
CA LYS A 199 -2.95 -12.96 -6.02
C LYS A 199 -1.98 -14.09 -5.63
N GLU A 200 -1.10 -14.46 -6.54
CA GLU A 200 -0.07 -15.48 -6.29
C GLU A 200 0.95 -15.00 -5.25
N LEU A 201 1.37 -13.73 -5.31
CA LEU A 201 2.25 -13.12 -4.32
C LEU A 201 1.63 -13.09 -2.92
N LYS A 202 0.35 -12.71 -2.80
CA LYS A 202 -0.38 -12.75 -1.52
C LYS A 202 -0.47 -14.16 -0.97
N ARG A 203 -0.76 -15.16 -1.81
CA ARG A 203 -0.79 -16.57 -1.41
C ARG A 203 0.57 -17.07 -0.93
N GLN A 204 1.65 -16.72 -1.62
CA GLN A 204 3.01 -17.08 -1.19
C GLN A 204 3.36 -16.47 0.17
N ARG A 205 3.07 -15.19 0.38
CA ARG A 205 3.29 -14.51 1.66
C ARG A 205 2.50 -15.14 2.80
N TYR A 206 1.23 -15.50 2.55
CA TYR A 206 0.40 -16.20 3.53
C TYR A 206 1.02 -17.52 3.95
N LEU A 207 1.40 -18.38 3.00
CA LEU A 207 2.03 -19.66 3.26
C LEU A 207 3.40 -19.53 3.96
N GLU A 208 4.13 -18.46 3.68
CA GLU A 208 5.41 -18.17 4.35
C GLU A 208 5.19 -17.73 5.80
N ARG A 209 4.17 -16.92 6.07
CA ARG A 209 3.76 -16.57 7.44
C ARG A 209 3.35 -17.78 8.24
N GLU A 210 2.51 -18.68 7.71
CA GLU A 210 2.12 -19.92 8.39
C GLU A 210 3.33 -20.79 8.70
N ARG A 211 4.24 -20.97 7.74
CA ARG A 211 5.49 -21.70 7.97
C ARG A 211 6.36 -21.07 9.07
N ASN A 212 6.43 -19.75 9.12
CA ASN A 212 7.20 -19.05 10.14
C ASN A 212 6.55 -19.16 11.53
N VAL A 213 5.23 -19.11 11.61
CA VAL A 213 4.49 -19.34 12.86
C VAL A 213 4.71 -20.77 13.36
N GLU A 214 4.64 -21.77 12.47
CA GLU A 214 4.88 -23.17 12.84
C GLU A 214 6.34 -23.40 13.28
N LYS A 215 7.32 -22.84 12.58
CA LYS A 215 8.72 -22.87 13.01
C LYS A 215 8.91 -22.27 14.41
N ARG A 216 8.26 -21.12 14.69
CA ARG A 216 8.32 -20.52 16.03
C ARG A 216 7.70 -21.42 17.10
N LYS A 217 6.57 -22.09 16.82
CA LYS A 217 5.96 -23.04 17.73
C LYS A 217 6.87 -24.24 18.00
N ILE A 218 7.50 -24.78 16.97
CA ILE A 218 8.46 -25.89 17.10
C ILE A 218 9.66 -25.47 17.95
N ASN A 219 10.25 -24.29 17.68
CA ASN A 219 11.37 -23.78 18.48
C ASN A 219 11.02 -23.54 19.94
N LEU A 220 9.82 -23.02 20.21
CA LEU A 220 9.31 -22.86 21.58
C LEU A 220 9.15 -24.21 22.29
N ARG A 221 8.62 -25.22 21.60
CA ARG A 221 8.49 -26.58 22.16
C ARG A 221 9.86 -27.18 22.47
N MET A 222 10.81 -27.06 21.54
CA MET A 222 12.18 -27.54 21.73
C MET A 222 12.86 -26.84 22.90
N HIS A 223 12.72 -25.52 23.00
CA HIS A 223 13.30 -24.76 24.12
C HIS A 223 12.69 -25.13 25.49
N ASN A 224 11.37 -25.40 25.54
CA ASN A 224 10.71 -25.84 26.76
C ASN A 224 11.17 -27.26 27.15
N THR A 225 11.29 -28.17 26.16
CA THR A 225 11.79 -29.54 26.39
C THR A 225 13.24 -29.53 26.88
N GLU A 226 14.07 -28.61 26.37
CA GLU A 226 15.45 -28.43 26.82
C GLU A 226 15.54 -27.87 28.23
N LYS A 227 14.66 -26.92 28.57
CA LYS A 227 14.52 -26.44 29.95
C LYS A 227 14.08 -27.53 30.92
N GLU A 228 13.10 -28.36 30.53
CA GLU A 228 12.63 -29.49 31.33
C GLU A 228 13.76 -30.51 31.55
N ARG A 229 14.53 -30.87 30.52
CA ARG A 229 15.69 -31.75 30.64
C ARG A 229 16.79 -31.21 31.55
N ASN A 230 17.06 -29.91 31.44
CA ASN A 230 18.07 -29.24 32.28
C ASN A 230 17.64 -29.21 33.75
N VAL A 231 16.32 -29.01 34.01
CA VAL A 231 15.77 -29.07 35.37
C VAL A 231 15.88 -30.53 35.91
N GLU A 232 15.56 -31.54 35.08
CA GLU A 232 15.73 -32.97 35.50
C GLU A 232 17.18 -33.32 35.76
N GLN A 233 18.15 -32.81 34.97
CA GLN A 233 19.57 -33.04 35.21
C GLN A 233 20.04 -32.37 36.51
N VAL A 234 19.57 -31.18 36.84
CA VAL A 234 19.88 -30.52 38.14
C VAL A 234 19.34 -31.35 39.33
N ASP A 235 18.11 -31.88 39.22
CA ASP A 235 17.53 -32.74 40.24
C ASP A 235 18.24 -34.12 40.40
N ARG A 236 18.92 -34.60 39.35
CA ARG A 236 19.66 -35.87 39.41
C ARG A 236 20.95 -35.79 40.20
N TRP A 237 21.45 -34.59 40.44
CA TRP A 237 22.64 -34.30 41.26
C TRP A 237 22.29 -33.79 42.67
N GLY A 238 20.96 -33.80 43.03
CA GLY A 238 20.48 -33.86 44.41
C GLY A 238 20.83 -32.70 45.31
N ASN A 239 20.25 -31.52 45.11
CA ASN A 239 20.22 -30.55 46.22
C ASN A 239 18.90 -30.68 47.02
N PRO A 240 18.90 -31.04 48.32
CA PRO A 240 17.71 -31.32 49.10
C PRO A 240 16.73 -30.16 49.23
N ALA A 241 17.18 -28.92 49.01
CA ALA A 241 16.35 -27.71 49.06
C ALA A 241 15.30 -27.60 47.95
N ASP A 242 15.48 -28.28 46.80
CA ASP A 242 14.60 -28.15 45.65
C ASP A 242 13.37 -29.08 45.70
N ARG A 243 13.39 -30.11 46.56
CA ARG A 243 12.24 -31.01 46.72
C ARG A 243 11.07 -30.39 47.47
N THR A 244 11.30 -29.37 48.27
CA THR A 244 10.27 -28.69 49.08
C THR A 244 9.49 -27.67 48.23
N GLU A 245 10.12 -26.99 47.30
CA GLU A 245 9.43 -26.02 46.46
C GLU A 245 8.50 -26.69 45.43
N ARG A 246 8.84 -27.89 44.92
CA ARG A 246 7.97 -28.65 44.02
C ARG A 246 6.64 -29.05 44.63
N LYS A 247 6.61 -29.36 45.92
CA LYS A 247 5.36 -29.71 46.64
C LYS A 247 4.42 -28.53 46.83
N ILE A 248 4.96 -27.32 46.88
CA ILE A 248 4.16 -26.10 47.06
C ILE A 248 3.54 -25.65 45.72
N ASN A 249 4.24 -25.77 44.61
CA ASN A 249 3.72 -25.37 43.30
C ASN A 249 2.66 -26.33 42.74
N LEU A 250 2.73 -27.63 43.02
CA LEU A 250 1.69 -28.60 42.66
C LEU A 250 0.36 -28.42 43.44
N LYS A 251 0.37 -27.74 44.60
CA LYS A 251 -0.86 -27.42 45.36
C LYS A 251 -1.51 -26.10 44.97
N ARG A 252 -0.86 -25.28 44.11
CA ARG A 252 -1.41 -23.99 43.64
C ARG A 252 -2.02 -24.04 42.23
N SER A 253 -2.03 -25.19 41.57
CA SER A 253 -2.59 -25.40 40.23
C SER A 253 -3.86 -26.25 40.18
N TRP A 254 -4.67 -26.20 41.31
CA TRP A 254 -6.05 -26.74 41.34
C TRP A 254 -6.98 -25.67 41.92
#